data_d47fea54fdd8b5ac704ac6c12275ec3a
#
_entry.id   d47fea54fdd8b5ac704ac6c12275ec3a
#
_cell.length_a   1.000
_cell.length_b   1.000
_cell.length_c   1.000
_cell.angle_alpha   90.00
_cell.angle_beta   90.00
_cell.angle_gamma   90.00
#
_symmetry.space_group_name_H-M   'P 1'
#
loop_
_entity.id
_entity.type
_entity.pdbx_description
1 polymer ?
#
loop_
_entity_poly.entity_id
_entity_poly.type
_entity_poly.pdbx_seq_one_letter_code
_entity_poly.pdbx_strand_id
1 'polypeptide(L)'
;MNTNQIKSNNQQAQRKTNSPCLKIVPLGGLHEIGKNTCVFEYGDDIILIDGGLAFPSDGMHGVNVVMPDTTYLQANLHRFRGMIVTHGHEDHIGGISHHLKKFRIPVIYGPPLAMSMLRGKMEEAGVADRTTIQTIEPRQVVKIK
;
A
#
# COMPACT_ATOMS: atom_id res chain seq x y z
N MET A 1 -11.92 -20.18 -60.75
CA MET A 1 -10.87 -20.76 -59.88
C MET A 1 -10.98 -20.12 -58.51
N ASN A 2 -11.22 -20.92 -57.51
CA ASN A 2 -11.56 -20.54 -56.13
C ASN A 2 -10.38 -19.90 -55.40
N THR A 3 -10.61 -18.73 -54.88
CA THR A 3 -9.79 -18.14 -53.80
C THR A 3 -10.66 -18.01 -52.55
N ASN A 4 -10.86 -19.15 -51.89
CA ASN A 4 -11.50 -19.21 -50.58
C ASN A 4 -10.48 -19.67 -49.53
N GLN A 5 -10.54 -18.96 -48.39
CA GLN A 5 -10.18 -19.41 -47.06
C GLN A 5 -8.70 -19.47 -46.68
N ILE A 6 -8.22 -18.41 -46.07
CA ILE A 6 -7.46 -18.54 -44.83
C ILE A 6 -7.97 -17.45 -43.89
N LYS A 7 -9.07 -17.67 -43.21
CA LYS A 7 -9.38 -16.98 -41.95
C LYS A 7 -8.73 -17.79 -40.84
N SER A 8 -7.52 -17.42 -40.46
CA SER A 8 -6.88 -17.96 -39.27
C SER A 8 -7.63 -17.48 -38.02
N ASN A 9 -8.31 -18.43 -37.39
CA ASN A 9 -8.92 -18.32 -36.09
C ASN A 9 -7.82 -18.12 -35.03
N ASN A 10 -7.45 -16.88 -34.76
CA ASN A 10 -6.67 -16.50 -33.59
C ASN A 10 -7.62 -15.95 -32.50
N GLN A 11 -8.58 -16.79 -32.11
CA GLN A 11 -9.25 -16.65 -30.83
C GLN A 11 -8.45 -17.46 -29.81
N GLN A 12 -7.35 -16.90 -29.34
CA GLN A 12 -6.80 -17.31 -28.06
C GLN A 12 -7.84 -16.94 -27.00
N ALA A 13 -8.66 -17.93 -26.66
CA ALA A 13 -9.52 -17.88 -25.50
C ALA A 13 -8.63 -17.60 -24.29
N GLN A 14 -8.67 -16.37 -23.79
CA GLN A 14 -8.18 -16.04 -22.46
C GLN A 14 -9.00 -16.90 -21.50
N ARG A 15 -8.46 -18.04 -21.10
CA ARG A 15 -8.95 -18.79 -19.95
C ARG A 15 -8.87 -17.85 -18.77
N LYS A 16 -9.97 -17.21 -18.41
CA LYS A 16 -10.16 -16.61 -17.10
C LYS A 16 -10.09 -17.77 -16.11
N THR A 17 -8.90 -18.03 -15.60
CA THR A 17 -8.75 -18.89 -14.43
C THR A 17 -9.44 -18.14 -13.29
N ASN A 18 -10.58 -18.64 -12.86
CA ASN A 18 -11.40 -18.09 -11.77
C ASN A 18 -10.73 -18.28 -10.39
N SER A 19 -9.45 -18.60 -10.37
CA SER A 19 -8.67 -18.70 -9.13
C SER A 19 -8.18 -17.30 -8.75
N PRO A 20 -8.41 -16.85 -7.51
CA PRO A 20 -7.91 -15.57 -7.06
C PRO A 20 -6.38 -15.57 -7.16
N CYS A 21 -5.83 -14.51 -7.77
CA CYS A 21 -4.41 -14.30 -7.96
C CYS A 21 -3.94 -13.26 -6.94
N LEU A 22 -2.83 -13.51 -6.27
CA LEU A 22 -2.16 -12.49 -5.47
C LEU A 22 -1.48 -11.49 -6.40
N LYS A 23 -1.86 -10.21 -6.28
CA LYS A 23 -1.18 -9.10 -6.94
C LYS A 23 -0.35 -8.35 -5.91
N ILE A 24 0.88 -8.02 -6.29
CA ILE A 24 1.79 -7.19 -5.50
C ILE A 24 2.07 -5.96 -6.33
N VAL A 25 1.68 -4.79 -5.81
CA VAL A 25 1.79 -3.50 -6.51
C VAL A 25 2.63 -2.54 -5.68
N PRO A 26 3.91 -2.42 -5.95
CA PRO A 26 4.75 -1.40 -5.32
C PRO A 26 4.27 0.00 -5.73
N LEU A 27 4.04 0.88 -4.75
CA LEU A 27 3.71 2.27 -4.98
C LEU A 27 4.94 3.18 -4.84
N GLY A 28 6.00 2.68 -4.20
CA GLY A 28 7.29 3.32 -4.03
C GLY A 28 8.33 2.33 -3.52
N GLY A 29 9.58 2.77 -3.37
CA GLY A 29 10.69 1.96 -2.86
C GLY A 29 11.37 1.07 -3.90
N LEU A 30 11.01 1.16 -5.20
CA LEU A 30 11.70 0.44 -6.27
C LEU A 30 12.75 1.34 -6.94
N HIS A 31 13.99 0.88 -6.99
CA HIS A 31 15.15 1.62 -7.54
C HIS A 31 15.36 3.01 -6.90
N GLU A 32 14.90 3.19 -5.67
CA GLU A 32 15.03 4.43 -4.92
C GLU A 32 15.15 4.13 -3.43
N ILE A 33 15.67 5.08 -2.66
CA ILE A 33 15.70 5.00 -1.20
C ILE A 33 14.49 5.76 -0.67
N GLY A 34 13.70 5.09 0.17
CA GLY A 34 12.51 5.68 0.79
C GLY A 34 11.20 5.36 0.07
N LYS A 35 10.11 5.93 0.56
CA LYS A 35 8.73 5.72 0.07
C LYS A 35 8.29 4.26 0.07
N ASN A 36 8.86 3.42 0.94
CA ASN A 36 8.52 2.00 1.00
C ASN A 36 7.02 1.84 1.27
N THR A 37 6.30 1.43 0.25
CA THR A 37 4.83 1.32 0.27
C THR A 37 4.41 0.33 -0.79
N CYS A 38 3.75 -0.76 -0.39
CA CYS A 38 3.38 -1.83 -1.29
C CYS A 38 1.96 -2.33 -1.03
N VAL A 39 1.16 -2.42 -2.08
CA VAL A 39 -0.18 -3.00 -2.04
C VAL A 39 -0.11 -4.50 -2.29
N PHE A 40 -0.79 -5.26 -1.46
CA PHE A 40 -1.08 -6.67 -1.64
C PHE A 40 -2.58 -6.84 -1.86
N GLU A 41 -2.96 -7.39 -3.01
CA GLU A 41 -4.36 -7.59 -3.39
C GLU A 41 -4.62 -9.07 -3.65
N TYR A 42 -5.64 -9.61 -2.99
CA TYR A 42 -6.10 -10.97 -3.21
C TYR A 42 -7.63 -11.03 -3.19
N GLY A 43 -8.24 -11.44 -4.29
CA GLY A 43 -9.69 -11.39 -4.45
C GLY A 43 -10.21 -9.95 -4.29
N ASP A 44 -11.13 -9.76 -3.35
CA ASP A 44 -11.71 -8.45 -3.03
C ASP A 44 -11.04 -7.75 -1.84
N ASP A 45 -9.91 -8.25 -1.37
CA ASP A 45 -9.21 -7.69 -0.23
C ASP A 45 -7.90 -7.05 -0.63
N ILE A 46 -7.64 -5.88 -0.09
CA ILE A 46 -6.41 -5.12 -0.24
C ILE A 46 -5.83 -4.83 1.13
N ILE A 47 -4.54 -5.10 1.30
CA ILE A 47 -3.75 -4.64 2.43
C ILE A 47 -2.58 -3.80 1.94
N LEU A 48 -2.14 -2.86 2.76
CA LEU A 48 -0.96 -2.04 2.50
C LEU A 48 0.17 -2.49 3.42
N ILE A 49 1.34 -2.67 2.86
CA ILE A 49 2.56 -2.94 3.61
C ILE A 49 3.39 -1.67 3.61
N ASP A 50 3.61 -1.12 4.81
CA ASP A 50 4.29 0.14 5.07
C ASP A 50 3.63 1.37 4.39
N GLY A 51 3.99 2.54 4.83
CA GLY A 51 3.53 3.82 4.32
C GLY A 51 4.63 4.86 4.50
N GLY A 52 5.72 4.67 3.77
CA GLY A 52 6.93 5.46 3.90
C GLY A 52 6.87 6.79 3.19
N LEU A 53 7.85 7.62 3.51
CA LEU A 53 8.18 8.83 2.76
C LEU A 53 9.64 8.77 2.31
N ALA A 54 10.03 9.68 1.44
CA ALA A 54 11.42 10.00 1.14
C ALA A 54 11.68 11.48 1.42
N PHE A 55 12.94 11.80 1.70
CA PHE A 55 13.38 13.18 1.77
C PHE A 55 13.69 13.71 0.36
N PRO A 56 13.46 15.00 0.12
CA PRO A 56 13.75 15.58 -1.19
C PRO A 56 15.25 15.52 -1.50
N SER A 57 15.56 15.33 -2.78
CA SER A 57 16.93 15.46 -3.28
C SER A 57 17.33 16.92 -3.47
N ASP A 58 18.63 17.15 -3.65
CA ASP A 58 19.18 18.47 -3.98
C ASP A 58 18.46 19.04 -5.22
N GLY A 59 18.05 20.29 -5.13
CA GLY A 59 17.30 20.97 -6.20
C GLY A 59 15.77 20.94 -6.07
N MET A 60 15.20 20.19 -5.14
CA MET A 60 13.76 20.22 -4.83
C MET A 60 13.46 21.35 -3.82
N HIS A 61 13.69 22.60 -4.18
CA HIS A 61 13.49 23.75 -3.29
C HIS A 61 12.02 23.88 -2.85
N GLY A 62 11.81 24.02 -1.53
CA GLY A 62 10.48 24.18 -0.92
C GLY A 62 9.69 22.86 -0.76
N VAL A 63 10.27 21.72 -1.12
CA VAL A 63 9.70 20.40 -0.86
C VAL A 63 10.24 19.87 0.47
N ASN A 64 9.36 19.50 1.39
CA ASN A 64 9.75 18.95 2.71
C ASN A 64 9.80 17.42 2.69
N VAL A 65 8.87 16.77 1.99
CA VAL A 65 8.78 15.31 1.90
C VAL A 65 8.29 14.89 0.51
N VAL A 66 8.69 13.71 0.08
CA VAL A 66 8.22 13.08 -1.15
C VAL A 66 7.41 11.84 -0.78
N MET A 67 6.20 11.74 -1.30
CA MET A 67 5.25 10.68 -0.98
C MET A 67 5.07 9.74 -2.18
N PRO A 68 4.76 8.45 -1.96
CA PRO A 68 4.35 7.57 -3.04
C PRO A 68 3.01 8.02 -3.64
N ASP A 69 2.80 7.70 -4.91
CA ASP A 69 1.48 7.87 -5.53
C ASP A 69 0.52 6.78 -5.03
N THR A 70 -0.53 7.20 -4.36
CA THR A 70 -1.56 6.32 -3.80
C THR A 70 -2.84 6.27 -4.62
N THR A 71 -2.84 6.78 -5.85
CA THR A 71 -4.03 6.83 -6.72
C THR A 71 -4.67 5.45 -6.89
N TYR A 72 -3.85 4.41 -7.09
CA TYR A 72 -4.33 3.04 -7.17
C TYR A 72 -5.11 2.61 -5.91
N LEU A 73 -4.55 2.85 -4.72
CA LEU A 73 -5.20 2.52 -3.46
C LEU A 73 -6.47 3.35 -3.26
N GLN A 74 -6.42 4.65 -3.55
CA GLN A 74 -7.57 5.54 -3.40
C GLN A 74 -8.75 5.12 -4.27
N ALA A 75 -8.51 4.64 -5.49
CA ALA A 75 -9.54 4.11 -6.38
C ALA A 75 -10.17 2.80 -5.86
N ASN A 76 -9.53 2.12 -4.90
CA ASN A 76 -9.92 0.81 -4.38
C ASN A 76 -10.20 0.80 -2.87
N LEU A 77 -10.46 1.96 -2.24
CA LEU A 77 -10.64 2.05 -0.79
C LEU A 77 -11.78 1.18 -0.23
N HIS A 78 -12.79 0.88 -1.02
CA HIS A 78 -13.89 -0.02 -0.63
C HIS A 78 -13.41 -1.46 -0.35
N ARG A 79 -12.26 -1.84 -0.88
CA ARG A 79 -11.61 -3.16 -0.70
C ARG A 79 -10.46 -3.10 0.30
N PHE A 80 -10.11 -1.92 0.78
CA PHE A 80 -8.96 -1.71 1.65
C PHE A 80 -9.28 -2.13 3.09
N ARG A 81 -8.58 -3.16 3.59
CA ARG A 81 -8.83 -3.77 4.90
C ARG A 81 -7.93 -3.23 6.01
N GLY A 82 -6.74 -2.77 5.69
CA GLY A 82 -5.81 -2.23 6.68
C GLY A 82 -4.37 -2.21 6.21
N MET A 83 -3.51 -1.80 7.12
CA MET A 83 -2.08 -1.66 6.89
C MET A 83 -1.29 -2.54 7.85
N ILE A 84 -0.17 -3.06 7.38
CA ILE A 84 0.84 -3.73 8.19
C ILE A 84 2.12 -2.90 8.11
N VAL A 85 2.67 -2.57 9.26
CA VAL A 85 3.95 -1.88 9.40
C VAL A 85 5.02 -2.90 9.76
N THR A 86 6.10 -2.90 9.00
CA THR A 86 7.23 -3.82 9.23
C THR A 86 8.11 -3.35 10.38
N HIS A 87 8.48 -2.07 10.41
CA HIS A 87 9.30 -1.45 11.44
C HIS A 87 9.19 0.09 11.44
N GLY A 88 9.85 0.76 12.38
CA GLY A 88 9.62 2.17 12.68
C GLY A 88 10.50 3.19 11.96
N HIS A 89 11.20 2.86 10.88
CA HIS A 89 11.98 3.84 10.13
C HIS A 89 11.09 4.80 9.33
N GLU A 90 11.56 6.02 9.08
CA GLU A 90 10.81 7.08 8.39
C GLU A 90 10.38 6.69 6.98
N ASP A 91 11.23 6.00 6.27
CA ASP A 91 10.95 5.49 4.92
C ASP A 91 9.94 4.34 4.90
N HIS A 92 9.43 3.90 6.08
CA HIS A 92 8.37 2.91 6.26
C HIS A 92 7.13 3.46 6.96
N ILE A 93 7.27 4.37 7.93
CA ILE A 93 6.13 4.90 8.69
C ILE A 93 5.89 6.40 8.51
N GLY A 94 6.86 7.14 8.00
CA GLY A 94 6.82 8.60 7.98
C GLY A 94 5.69 9.19 7.15
N GLY A 95 5.23 8.47 6.12
CA GLY A 95 4.12 8.88 5.26
C GLY A 95 2.73 8.61 5.83
N ILE A 96 2.59 7.79 6.87
CA ILE A 96 1.28 7.30 7.35
C ILE A 96 0.37 8.46 7.80
N SER A 97 0.88 9.43 8.56
CA SER A 97 0.11 10.60 8.97
C SER A 97 -0.38 11.44 7.78
N HIS A 98 0.40 11.52 6.71
CA HIS A 98 -0.01 12.18 5.47
C HIS A 98 -1.09 11.39 4.72
N HIS A 99 -1.01 10.05 4.71
CA HIS A 99 -2.05 9.20 4.14
C HIS A 99 -3.36 9.35 4.91
N LEU A 100 -3.32 9.36 6.25
CA LEU A 100 -4.49 9.55 7.10
C LEU A 100 -5.20 10.90 6.91
N LYS A 101 -4.49 11.93 6.44
CA LYS A 101 -5.11 13.20 6.03
C LYS A 101 -5.90 13.09 4.72
N LYS A 102 -5.53 12.13 3.85
CA LYS A 102 -6.15 11.93 2.53
C LYS A 102 -7.28 10.91 2.54
N PHE A 103 -7.11 9.79 3.26
CA PHE A 103 -8.09 8.70 3.34
C PHE A 103 -8.00 7.97 4.68
N ARG A 104 -9.06 7.26 5.00
CA ARG A 104 -9.12 6.44 6.21
C ARG A 104 -8.34 5.14 6.00
N ILE A 105 -7.52 4.77 6.99
CA ILE A 105 -6.92 3.43 7.11
C ILE A 105 -7.73 2.71 8.19
N PRO A 106 -8.41 1.60 7.89
CA PRO A 106 -9.30 0.94 8.86
C PRO A 106 -8.59 0.54 10.15
N VAL A 107 -7.42 -0.10 10.01
CA VAL A 107 -6.59 -0.55 11.13
C VAL A 107 -5.14 -0.62 10.68
N ILE A 108 -4.21 -0.34 11.59
CA ILE A 108 -2.77 -0.45 11.38
C ILE A 108 -2.20 -1.45 12.37
N TYR A 109 -1.56 -2.48 11.86
CA TYR A 109 -0.86 -3.50 12.64
C TYR A 109 0.64 -3.30 12.55
N GLY A 110 1.36 -3.55 13.64
CA GLY A 110 2.82 -3.53 13.61
C GLY A 110 3.46 -3.85 14.95
N PRO A 111 4.79 -3.96 15.00
CA PRO A 111 5.52 -4.31 16.21
C PRO A 111 5.45 -3.17 17.26
N PRO A 112 5.64 -3.48 18.55
CA PRO A 112 5.42 -2.52 19.65
C PRO A 112 6.15 -1.18 19.47
N LEU A 113 7.42 -1.22 19.13
CA LEU A 113 8.23 0.00 18.97
C LEU A 113 7.70 0.88 17.83
N ALA A 114 7.44 0.30 16.65
CA ALA A 114 6.93 1.04 15.50
C ALA A 114 5.56 1.66 15.80
N MET A 115 4.69 0.93 16.50
CA MET A 115 3.36 1.44 16.87
C MET A 115 3.44 2.57 17.92
N SER A 116 4.39 2.51 18.84
CA SER A 116 4.64 3.61 19.79
C SER A 116 5.11 4.88 19.06
N MET A 117 6.08 4.75 18.15
CA MET A 117 6.56 5.88 17.34
C MET A 117 5.45 6.47 16.46
N LEU A 118 4.66 5.60 15.83
CA LEU A 118 3.56 6.02 14.97
C LEU A 118 2.47 6.80 15.74
N ARG A 119 2.15 6.38 16.99
CA ARG A 119 1.19 7.10 17.84
C ARG A 119 1.62 8.55 18.06
N GLY A 120 2.87 8.79 18.44
CA GLY A 120 3.41 10.16 18.62
C GLY A 120 3.28 10.98 17.35
N LYS A 121 3.65 10.43 16.19
CA LYS A 121 3.51 11.13 14.90
C LYS A 121 2.05 11.44 14.54
N MET A 122 1.13 10.56 14.85
CA MET A 122 -0.30 10.76 14.58
C MET A 122 -0.91 11.83 15.50
N GLU A 123 -0.49 11.86 16.77
CA GLU A 123 -0.89 12.90 17.74
C GLU A 123 -0.39 14.27 17.28
N GLU A 124 0.88 14.40 16.95
CA GLU A 124 1.48 15.64 16.41
C GLU A 124 0.77 16.11 15.12
N ALA A 125 0.37 15.18 14.27
CA ALA A 125 -0.32 15.49 13.01
C ALA A 125 -1.82 15.73 13.15
N GLY A 126 -2.41 15.49 14.35
CA GLY A 126 -3.85 15.64 14.62
C GLY A 126 -4.71 14.61 13.89
N VAL A 127 -4.22 13.38 13.73
CA VAL A 127 -4.93 12.31 12.98
C VAL A 127 -5.07 11.01 13.80
N ALA A 128 -4.85 11.08 15.11
CA ALA A 128 -4.87 9.89 15.98
C ALA A 128 -6.22 9.16 16.04
N ASP A 129 -7.30 9.87 15.81
CA ASP A 129 -8.68 9.35 15.80
C ASP A 129 -9.10 8.72 14.45
N ARG A 130 -8.25 8.83 13.41
CA ARG A 130 -8.61 8.40 12.05
C ARG A 130 -8.36 6.93 11.77
N THR A 131 -7.74 6.19 12.69
CA THR A 131 -7.45 4.76 12.54
C THR A 131 -7.36 4.07 13.90
N THR A 132 -7.42 2.76 13.88
CA THR A 132 -7.12 1.94 15.05
C THR A 132 -5.72 1.36 14.92
N ILE A 133 -4.87 1.50 15.95
CA ILE A 133 -3.55 0.89 16.00
C ILE A 133 -3.60 -0.37 16.86
N GLN A 134 -3.12 -1.47 16.31
CA GLN A 134 -2.98 -2.74 17.00
C GLN A 134 -1.51 -3.21 16.98
N THR A 135 -0.97 -3.40 18.17
CA THR A 135 0.36 -4.01 18.33
C THR A 135 0.26 -5.51 18.12
N ILE A 136 1.22 -6.05 17.38
CA ILE A 136 1.34 -7.49 17.12
C ILE A 136 2.73 -7.99 17.52
N GLU A 137 2.75 -9.22 18.03
CA GLU A 137 3.98 -9.89 18.44
C GLU A 137 4.57 -10.73 17.29
N PRO A 138 5.87 -11.02 17.32
CA PRO A 138 6.50 -11.89 16.33
C PRO A 138 5.78 -13.24 16.22
N ARG A 139 5.51 -13.68 14.99
CA ARG A 139 4.79 -14.93 14.68
C ARG A 139 3.30 -14.94 15.04
N GLN A 140 2.75 -13.85 15.51
CA GLN A 140 1.31 -13.73 15.74
C GLN A 140 0.55 -13.79 14.41
N VAL A 141 -0.48 -14.63 14.37
CA VAL A 141 -1.41 -14.67 13.23
C VAL A 141 -2.49 -13.63 13.43
N VAL A 142 -2.64 -12.73 12.48
CA VAL A 142 -3.68 -11.69 12.47
C VAL A 142 -4.70 -12.01 11.40
N LYS A 143 -5.97 -12.03 11.77
CA LYS A 143 -7.08 -12.15 10.83
C LYS A 143 -7.59 -10.73 10.52
N ILE A 144 -7.41 -10.31 9.28
CA ILE A 144 -7.92 -9.04 8.77
C ILE A 144 -9.25 -9.33 8.08
N LYS A 145 -10.33 -8.68 8.53
CA LYS A 145 -11.68 -8.86 7.98
C LYS A 145 -12.09 -7.66 7.12
#